data_f997e806f68b247737069e681e1460be
#
_entry.id   f997e806f68b247737069e681e1460be
#
_cell.length_a   1.000
_cell.length_b   1.000
_cell.length_c   1.000
_cell.angle_alpha   90.00
_cell.angle_beta   90.00
_cell.angle_gamma   90.00
#
_symmetry.space_group_name_H-M   'P 1'
#
loop_
_entity.id
_entity.type
_entity.pdbx_description
1 polymer ?
#
loop_
_entity_poly.entity_id
_entity_poly.type
_entity_poly.pdbx_seq_one_letter_code
_entity_poly.pdbx_strand_id
1 'polypeptide(L)'
;QDRYKKFPGDDNDAASRWTNPATISGDGNGAVGATGQATVIDCVGAGKDGENCRFWQHLRLSGFVGGDSGSWLAPQNAAGGILQAQNGALGLSALTICSTNLSGKIANAIDAQFDDGKPNTGQVRGTSNAAALNVTPTETAYVDDGGTVYVVCKTL
;
A
#
# COMPACT_ATOMS: atom_id res chain seq x y z
N GLN A 1 -9.16 9.92 7.18
CA GLN A 1 -10.58 9.53 7.20
C GLN A 1 -11.45 10.59 7.90
N ASP A 2 -11.01 11.12 9.03
CA ASP A 2 -11.83 11.99 9.88
C ASP A 2 -12.31 13.28 9.17
N ARG A 3 -11.46 13.89 8.33
CA ARG A 3 -11.80 15.12 7.62
C ARG A 3 -12.89 14.94 6.58
N TYR A 4 -12.87 13.83 5.84
CA TYR A 4 -13.80 13.58 4.73
C TYR A 4 -14.75 12.40 5.01
N LYS A 5 -14.54 11.67 6.11
CA LYS A 5 -15.28 10.45 6.50
C LYS A 5 -15.30 9.36 5.42
N LYS A 6 -14.26 9.36 4.57
CA LYS A 6 -14.06 8.44 3.46
C LYS A 6 -12.60 7.96 3.45
N PHE A 7 -12.36 6.77 2.93
CA PHE A 7 -11.00 6.33 2.64
C PHE A 7 -10.48 7.06 1.39
N PRO A 8 -9.21 7.53 1.41
CA PRO A 8 -8.56 7.96 0.18
C PRO A 8 -8.64 6.84 -0.87
N GLY A 9 -8.82 7.21 -2.14
CA GLY A 9 -9.02 6.23 -3.22
C GLY A 9 -10.46 5.78 -3.38
N ASP A 10 -11.14 5.40 -2.31
CA ASP A 10 -12.54 4.96 -2.28
C ASP A 10 -13.56 6.13 -2.18
N ASP A 11 -13.10 7.36 -2.03
CA ASP A 11 -13.96 8.53 -1.88
C ASP A 11 -14.78 8.79 -3.15
N ASN A 12 -16.08 8.52 -3.08
CA ASN A 12 -17.03 8.69 -4.18
C ASN A 12 -17.41 10.16 -4.47
N ASP A 13 -16.99 11.11 -3.62
CA ASP A 13 -17.20 12.54 -3.81
C ASP A 13 -15.91 13.28 -4.24
N ALA A 14 -14.80 12.56 -4.44
CA ALA A 14 -13.49 13.16 -4.70
C ALA A 14 -13.48 14.06 -5.92
N ALA A 15 -14.07 13.65 -7.04
CA ALA A 15 -14.09 14.42 -8.29
C ALA A 15 -14.89 15.73 -8.16
N SER A 16 -15.91 15.78 -7.33
CA SER A 16 -16.66 17.02 -7.07
C SER A 16 -15.91 17.95 -6.12
N ARG A 17 -15.07 17.40 -5.24
CA ARG A 17 -14.29 18.17 -4.26
C ARG A 17 -13.02 18.75 -4.86
N TRP A 18 -12.35 18.03 -5.73
CA TRP A 18 -11.09 18.43 -6.36
C TRP A 18 -11.23 18.47 -7.88
N THR A 19 -11.41 19.67 -8.40
CA THR A 19 -11.58 19.94 -9.84
C THR A 19 -10.31 20.45 -10.52
N ASN A 20 -9.35 20.95 -9.73
CA ASN A 20 -8.06 21.44 -10.23
C ASN A 20 -6.91 21.22 -9.22
N PRO A 21 -5.99 20.27 -9.44
CA PRO A 21 -6.06 19.27 -10.51
C PRO A 21 -7.25 18.33 -10.34
N ALA A 22 -7.83 17.90 -11.45
CA ALA A 22 -8.94 16.97 -11.45
C ALA A 22 -8.53 15.59 -10.94
N THR A 23 -9.45 14.91 -10.27
CA THR A 23 -9.29 13.52 -9.85
C THR A 23 -10.50 12.69 -10.26
N ILE A 24 -10.43 11.38 -10.05
CA ILE A 24 -11.53 10.46 -10.26
C ILE A 24 -12.01 9.98 -8.89
N SER A 25 -13.33 9.91 -8.70
CA SER A 25 -13.92 9.34 -7.49
C SER A 25 -13.71 7.82 -7.41
N GLY A 26 -13.62 7.30 -6.20
CA GLY A 26 -13.80 5.87 -5.91
C GLY A 26 -15.26 5.45 -6.00
N ASP A 27 -15.55 4.20 -5.68
CA ASP A 27 -16.92 3.67 -5.72
C ASP A 27 -17.67 3.77 -4.37
N GLY A 28 -16.96 4.08 -3.29
CA GLY A 28 -17.52 4.29 -1.95
C GLY A 28 -17.94 3.02 -1.24
N ASN A 29 -17.39 1.88 -1.62
CA ASN A 29 -17.75 0.57 -1.08
C ASN A 29 -17.07 0.25 0.28
N GLY A 30 -16.18 1.12 0.77
CA GLY A 30 -15.46 0.96 2.03
C GLY A 30 -14.15 0.18 1.90
N ALA A 31 -13.73 -0.16 0.69
CA ALA A 31 -12.45 -0.81 0.41
C ALA A 31 -11.59 0.04 -0.52
N VAL A 32 -10.30 -0.19 -0.58
CA VAL A 32 -9.38 0.48 -1.50
C VAL A 32 -8.84 -0.56 -2.49
N GLY A 33 -9.27 -0.45 -3.74
CA GLY A 33 -8.92 -1.38 -4.81
C GLY A 33 -9.61 -2.74 -4.68
N ALA A 34 -9.28 -3.65 -5.58
CA ALA A 34 -9.81 -5.00 -5.52
C ALA A 34 -9.30 -5.73 -4.28
N THR A 35 -10.19 -6.36 -3.53
CA THR A 35 -9.80 -7.20 -2.38
C THR A 35 -8.85 -8.30 -2.84
N GLY A 36 -7.71 -8.41 -2.17
CA GLY A 36 -6.70 -9.41 -2.51
C GLY A 36 -6.00 -9.15 -3.84
N GLN A 37 -5.71 -7.89 -4.16
CA GLN A 37 -4.86 -7.54 -5.31
C GLN A 37 -3.61 -8.42 -5.35
N ALA A 38 -3.44 -9.15 -6.45
CA ALA A 38 -2.41 -10.19 -6.53
C ALA A 38 -0.98 -9.63 -6.65
N THR A 39 -0.83 -8.42 -7.19
CA THR A 39 0.48 -7.86 -7.53
C THR A 39 0.64 -6.44 -7.01
N VAL A 40 1.89 -6.05 -6.81
CA VAL A 40 2.24 -4.65 -6.55
C VAL A 40 1.98 -3.81 -7.81
N ILE A 41 1.36 -2.65 -7.64
CA ILE A 41 1.07 -1.68 -8.71
C ILE A 41 1.83 -0.38 -8.40
N ASP A 42 2.72 0.01 -9.31
CA ASP A 42 3.48 1.26 -9.22
C ASP A 42 2.69 2.51 -9.62
N CYS A 43 1.49 2.32 -10.15
CA CYS A 43 0.62 3.38 -10.65
C CYS A 43 1.17 4.11 -11.89
N VAL A 44 2.07 3.49 -12.63
CA VAL A 44 2.60 3.99 -13.90
C VAL A 44 1.82 3.39 -15.07
N GLY A 45 1.31 4.22 -15.96
CA GLY A 45 0.63 3.78 -17.19
C GLY A 45 -0.77 3.20 -16.97
N ALA A 46 -1.05 2.05 -17.59
CA ALA A 46 -2.35 1.37 -17.46
C ALA A 46 -2.58 0.89 -16.03
N GLY A 47 -3.80 1.06 -15.51
CA GLY A 47 -4.16 0.69 -14.13
C GLY A 47 -4.08 1.83 -13.12
N LYS A 48 -3.62 3.01 -13.52
CA LYS A 48 -3.61 4.20 -12.66
C LYS A 48 -5.02 4.66 -12.23
N ASP A 49 -6.05 4.14 -12.86
CA ASP A 49 -7.45 4.44 -12.54
C ASP A 49 -7.97 3.61 -11.36
N GLY A 50 -7.18 2.68 -10.84
CA GLY A 50 -7.53 1.92 -9.64
C GLY A 50 -7.51 2.76 -8.37
N GLU A 51 -8.35 2.41 -7.40
CA GLU A 51 -8.46 3.14 -6.12
C GLU A 51 -7.17 3.13 -5.31
N ASN A 52 -6.36 2.08 -5.42
CA ASN A 52 -5.03 2.00 -4.84
C ASN A 52 -4.08 3.09 -5.34
N CYS A 53 -4.20 3.52 -6.59
CA CYS A 53 -3.45 4.64 -7.13
C CYS A 53 -4.10 5.99 -6.78
N ARG A 54 -5.42 6.07 -6.86
CA ARG A 54 -6.19 7.25 -6.42
C ARG A 54 -5.96 7.55 -4.94
N PHE A 55 -5.70 6.53 -4.12
CA PHE A 55 -5.35 6.66 -2.71
C PHE A 55 -4.25 7.70 -2.50
N TRP A 56 -3.17 7.60 -3.26
CA TRP A 56 -2.03 8.50 -3.16
C TRP A 56 -2.33 9.90 -3.71
N GLN A 57 -3.10 10.01 -4.81
CA GLN A 57 -3.54 11.30 -5.33
C GLN A 57 -4.47 12.01 -4.34
N HIS A 58 -5.45 11.32 -3.77
CA HIS A 58 -6.36 11.91 -2.78
C HIS A 58 -5.60 12.39 -1.52
N LEU A 59 -4.58 11.67 -1.09
CA LEU A 59 -3.72 12.11 0.01
C LEU A 59 -2.90 13.35 -0.33
N ARG A 60 -2.42 13.48 -1.58
CA ARG A 60 -1.71 14.71 -2.04
C ARG A 60 -2.67 15.89 -2.16
N LEU A 61 -3.84 15.68 -2.74
CA LEU A 61 -4.89 16.71 -2.85
C LEU A 61 -5.36 17.21 -1.49
N SER A 62 -5.40 16.35 -0.49
CA SER A 62 -5.77 16.71 0.88
C SER A 62 -4.60 17.28 1.71
N GLY A 63 -3.37 17.29 1.18
CA GLY A 63 -2.17 17.82 1.83
C GLY A 63 -1.53 16.88 2.86
N PHE A 64 -1.97 15.62 2.96
CA PHE A 64 -1.36 14.63 3.88
C PHE A 64 -0.07 14.02 3.35
N VAL A 65 0.10 13.97 2.04
CA VAL A 65 1.31 13.49 1.37
C VAL A 65 1.85 14.60 0.47
N GLY A 66 3.15 14.85 0.53
CA GLY A 66 3.82 15.84 -0.29
C GLY A 66 3.94 15.39 -1.76
N GLY A 67 4.27 16.36 -2.64
CA GLY A 67 4.47 16.14 -4.05
C GLY A 67 3.41 16.78 -4.93
N ASP A 68 3.45 16.47 -6.22
CA ASP A 68 2.50 16.97 -7.21
C ASP A 68 1.11 16.38 -6.97
N SER A 69 0.14 17.24 -6.66
CA SER A 69 -1.25 16.85 -6.39
C SER A 69 -1.99 16.25 -7.59
N GLY A 70 -1.50 16.46 -8.81
CA GLY A 70 -1.99 15.77 -10.01
C GLY A 70 -1.44 14.35 -10.17
N SER A 71 -0.42 13.98 -9.40
CA SER A 71 0.26 12.70 -9.54
C SER A 71 -0.48 11.56 -8.85
N TRP A 72 -0.59 10.45 -9.56
CA TRP A 72 -1.13 9.16 -9.12
C TRP A 72 -0.05 8.19 -8.63
N LEU A 73 1.22 8.52 -8.88
CA LEU A 73 2.34 7.63 -8.62
C LEU A 73 2.39 7.19 -7.17
N ALA A 74 2.66 5.91 -6.95
CA ALA A 74 2.95 5.38 -5.64
C ALA A 74 4.20 6.07 -5.06
N PRO A 75 4.19 6.48 -3.78
CA PRO A 75 5.38 7.04 -3.15
C PRO A 75 6.52 6.02 -3.12
N GLN A 76 7.75 6.51 -3.28
CA GLN A 76 8.94 5.70 -3.09
C GLN A 76 9.35 5.65 -1.61
N ASN A 77 9.87 4.50 -1.19
CA ASN A 77 10.50 4.35 0.11
C ASN A 77 12.03 4.58 0.02
N ALA A 78 12.69 4.66 1.17
CA ALA A 78 14.13 4.90 1.24
C ALA A 78 14.99 3.72 0.70
N ALA A 79 14.41 2.55 0.52
CA ALA A 79 15.09 1.37 -0.05
C ALA A 79 14.96 1.28 -1.58
N GLY A 80 14.41 2.32 -2.23
CA GLY A 80 14.18 2.33 -3.68
C GLY A 80 12.97 1.51 -4.15
N GLY A 81 12.15 1.03 -3.22
CA GLY A 81 10.85 0.42 -3.50
C GLY A 81 9.72 1.43 -3.46
N ILE A 82 8.49 0.94 -3.49
CA ILE A 82 7.27 1.75 -3.47
C ILE A 82 6.35 1.39 -2.30
N LEU A 83 5.44 2.30 -1.98
CA LEU A 83 4.35 2.08 -1.04
C LEU A 83 3.05 1.79 -1.80
N GLN A 84 2.37 0.72 -1.46
CA GLN A 84 1.06 0.39 -2.01
C GLN A 84 -0.01 0.37 -0.92
N ALA A 85 -1.18 0.93 -1.22
CA ALA A 85 -2.38 0.83 -0.39
C ALA A 85 -3.40 -0.07 -1.07
N GLN A 86 -3.98 -1.02 -0.34
CA GLN A 86 -5.06 -1.88 -0.83
C GLN A 86 -5.83 -2.53 0.30
N ASN A 87 -7.01 -3.05 0.00
CA ASN A 87 -7.78 -3.84 0.95
C ASN A 87 -7.34 -5.30 0.89
N GLY A 88 -6.68 -5.75 1.95
CA GLY A 88 -6.15 -7.11 2.08
C GLY A 88 -4.86 -7.37 1.31
N ALA A 89 -3.85 -7.86 2.01
CA ALA A 89 -2.58 -8.33 1.44
C ALA A 89 -1.94 -9.34 2.40
N LEU A 90 -1.22 -10.31 1.87
CA LEU A 90 -0.47 -11.30 2.64
C LEU A 90 -1.30 -12.00 3.74
N GLY A 91 -2.58 -12.28 3.45
CA GLY A 91 -3.53 -12.88 4.41
C GLY A 91 -4.10 -11.89 5.44
N LEU A 92 -3.79 -10.61 5.34
CA LEU A 92 -4.46 -9.55 6.09
C LEU A 92 -5.76 -9.14 5.38
N SER A 93 -6.80 -8.74 6.11
CA SER A 93 -8.15 -8.54 5.55
C SER A 93 -8.65 -7.10 5.57
N ALA A 94 -7.91 -6.16 6.20
CA ALA A 94 -8.30 -4.76 6.29
C ALA A 94 -7.51 -3.89 5.29
N LEU A 95 -7.75 -2.57 5.32
CA LEU A 95 -6.90 -1.62 4.59
C LEU A 95 -5.46 -1.78 5.04
N THR A 96 -4.58 -2.02 4.09
CA THR A 96 -3.20 -2.44 4.30
C THR A 96 -2.26 -1.55 3.49
N ILE A 97 -1.16 -1.14 4.11
CA ILE A 97 -0.05 -0.50 3.42
C ILE A 97 1.09 -1.50 3.30
N CYS A 98 1.57 -1.67 2.08
CA CYS A 98 2.71 -2.52 1.74
C CYS A 98 3.90 -1.68 1.32
N SER A 99 5.10 -2.04 1.78
CA SER A 99 6.37 -1.43 1.41
C SER A 99 7.25 -2.48 0.72
N THR A 100 7.77 -2.16 -0.45
CA THR A 100 8.51 -3.10 -1.30
C THR A 100 10.01 -2.88 -1.24
N ASN A 101 10.79 -3.83 -1.78
CA ASN A 101 12.24 -3.78 -1.93
C ASN A 101 13.00 -3.60 -0.61
N LEU A 102 12.52 -4.20 0.46
CA LEU A 102 13.16 -4.12 1.78
C LEU A 102 14.15 -5.27 1.96
N SER A 103 15.39 -4.98 2.42
CA SER A 103 16.30 -6.06 2.85
C SER A 103 15.72 -6.81 4.05
N GLY A 104 16.14 -8.06 4.28
CA GLY A 104 15.69 -8.86 5.40
C GLY A 104 15.86 -8.16 6.74
N LYS A 105 16.97 -7.44 6.92
CA LYS A 105 17.24 -6.63 8.12
C LYS A 105 16.20 -5.54 8.35
N ILE A 106 15.86 -4.78 7.29
CA ILE A 106 14.86 -3.69 7.38
C ILE A 106 13.48 -4.29 7.60
N ALA A 107 13.12 -5.35 6.86
CA ALA A 107 11.85 -6.04 7.00
C ALA A 107 11.63 -6.55 8.42
N ASN A 108 12.63 -7.25 8.99
CA ASN A 108 12.59 -7.72 10.36
C ASN A 108 12.49 -6.58 11.39
N ALA A 109 13.21 -5.48 11.17
CA ALA A 109 13.17 -4.33 12.08
C ALA A 109 11.78 -3.66 12.08
N ILE A 110 11.13 -3.54 10.93
CA ILE A 110 9.77 -3.00 10.82
C ILE A 110 8.79 -3.92 11.55
N ASP A 111 8.85 -5.22 11.27
CA ASP A 111 7.96 -6.20 11.86
C ASP A 111 8.14 -6.24 13.39
N ALA A 112 9.36 -6.39 13.88
CA ALA A 112 9.66 -6.43 15.33
C ALA A 112 9.29 -5.12 16.06
N GLN A 113 9.26 -3.98 15.36
CA GLN A 113 8.85 -2.71 15.95
C GLN A 113 7.33 -2.60 16.10
N PHE A 114 6.58 -3.15 15.17
CA PHE A 114 5.11 -2.99 15.10
C PHE A 114 4.34 -4.27 15.43
N ASP A 115 5.03 -5.42 15.51
CA ASP A 115 4.43 -6.72 15.78
C ASP A 115 5.42 -7.70 16.43
N ASP A 116 5.52 -8.94 15.95
CA ASP A 116 6.27 -10.05 16.57
C ASP A 116 7.62 -10.39 15.90
N GLY A 117 7.96 -9.72 14.79
CA GLY A 117 9.16 -9.95 14.02
C GLY A 117 9.14 -11.22 13.14
N LYS A 118 7.93 -11.76 12.87
CA LYS A 118 7.74 -12.96 12.07
C LYS A 118 6.89 -12.69 10.82
N PRO A 119 7.41 -12.99 9.62
CA PRO A 119 6.73 -12.62 8.39
C PRO A 119 5.36 -13.28 8.16
N ASN A 120 5.04 -14.37 8.86
CA ASN A 120 3.83 -15.15 8.63
C ASN A 120 2.74 -14.98 9.68
N THR A 121 2.98 -14.20 10.73
CA THR A 121 2.03 -14.01 11.85
C THR A 121 1.69 -12.55 12.06
N GLY A 122 0.73 -12.26 12.93
CA GLY A 122 0.39 -10.93 13.39
C GLY A 122 -0.28 -10.00 12.37
N GLN A 123 -0.14 -8.69 12.62
CA GLN A 123 -0.70 -7.60 11.82
C GLN A 123 0.31 -6.96 10.86
N VAL A 124 1.59 -7.31 11.00
CA VAL A 124 2.64 -7.02 10.05
C VAL A 124 3.06 -8.34 9.43
N ARG A 125 3.04 -8.43 8.11
CA ARG A 125 3.42 -9.65 7.39
C ARG A 125 4.32 -9.34 6.23
N GLY A 126 5.24 -10.27 5.94
CA GLY A 126 6.21 -10.10 4.86
C GLY A 126 6.36 -11.35 4.01
N THR A 127 6.80 -11.17 2.78
CA THR A 127 7.19 -12.26 1.88
C THR A 127 8.38 -11.86 1.03
N SER A 128 9.24 -12.81 0.74
CA SER A 128 10.33 -12.68 -0.24
C SER A 128 9.83 -12.76 -1.68
N ASN A 129 8.61 -13.22 -1.90
CA ASN A 129 7.97 -13.17 -3.22
C ASN A 129 7.39 -11.77 -3.47
N ALA A 130 8.25 -10.86 -3.91
CA ALA A 130 7.96 -9.42 -4.05
C ALA A 130 6.81 -9.09 -5.03
N ALA A 131 6.36 -10.06 -5.85
CA ALA A 131 5.29 -9.85 -6.81
C ALA A 131 3.91 -10.36 -6.33
N ALA A 132 3.85 -11.13 -5.23
CA ALA A 132 2.62 -11.78 -4.80
C ALA A 132 2.09 -11.18 -3.48
N LEU A 133 0.99 -10.45 -3.56
CA LEU A 133 0.31 -9.89 -2.39
C LEU A 133 -0.93 -10.70 -1.95
N ASN A 134 -1.42 -11.60 -2.81
CA ASN A 134 -2.60 -12.44 -2.54
C ASN A 134 -2.26 -13.80 -1.92
N VAL A 135 -1.05 -13.94 -1.40
CA VAL A 135 -0.58 -15.15 -0.70
C VAL A 135 -0.59 -14.93 0.80
N THR A 136 -0.68 -16.01 1.57
CA THR A 136 -0.37 -15.99 3.00
C THR A 136 1.10 -16.41 3.15
N PRO A 137 1.96 -15.59 3.75
CA PRO A 137 3.36 -15.94 3.95
C PRO A 137 3.52 -17.22 4.77
N THR A 138 4.50 -18.02 4.41
CA THR A 138 4.87 -19.26 5.12
C THR A 138 6.26 -19.17 5.74
N GLU A 139 7.03 -18.16 5.38
CA GLU A 139 8.35 -17.89 5.95
C GLU A 139 8.20 -17.56 7.44
N THR A 140 9.05 -18.16 8.28
CA THR A 140 9.02 -17.96 9.74
C THR A 140 10.05 -16.95 10.23
N ALA A 141 10.94 -16.50 9.35
CA ALA A 141 11.97 -15.49 9.64
C ALA A 141 12.34 -14.73 8.36
N TYR A 142 12.78 -13.50 8.54
CA TYR A 142 13.40 -12.70 7.48
C TYR A 142 14.87 -13.10 7.33
N VAL A 143 15.31 -13.35 6.11
CA VAL A 143 16.70 -13.71 5.79
C VAL A 143 17.45 -12.45 5.35
N ASP A 144 18.57 -12.15 5.98
CA ASP A 144 19.45 -11.02 5.66
C ASP A 144 20.75 -11.52 5.02
N ASP A 145 20.66 -11.95 3.77
CA ASP A 145 21.76 -12.51 2.97
C ASP A 145 22.35 -11.52 1.96
N GLY A 146 21.88 -10.27 2.00
CA GLY A 146 22.28 -9.18 1.08
C GLY A 146 21.69 -9.26 -0.32
N GLY A 147 20.92 -10.33 -0.64
CA GLY A 147 20.29 -10.50 -1.96
C GLY A 147 18.77 -10.62 -1.91
N THR A 148 18.25 -11.23 -0.85
CA THR A 148 16.81 -11.40 -0.68
C THR A 148 16.13 -10.08 -0.29
N VAL A 149 15.09 -9.70 -1.04
CA VAL A 149 14.26 -8.54 -0.74
C VAL A 149 12.83 -8.95 -0.44
N TYR A 150 12.18 -8.17 0.40
CA TYR A 150 10.85 -8.45 0.92
C TYR A 150 9.86 -7.36 0.55
N VAL A 151 8.60 -7.75 0.45
CA VAL A 151 7.44 -6.87 0.63
C VAL A 151 6.94 -7.08 2.04
N VAL A 152 6.76 -6.00 2.79
CA VAL A 152 6.18 -6.02 4.13
C VAL A 152 4.89 -5.21 4.11
N CYS A 153 3.82 -5.78 4.61
CA CYS A 153 2.50 -5.18 4.66
C CYS A 153 2.01 -5.06 6.10
N LYS A 154 1.34 -3.95 6.42
CA LYS A 154 0.75 -3.69 7.73
C LYS A 154 -0.68 -3.21 7.57
N THR A 155 -1.60 -3.70 8.40
CA THR A 155 -2.96 -3.16 8.52
C THR A 155 -2.97 -1.79 9.18
N LEU A 156 -3.88 -0.93 8.74
CA LEU A 156 -4.14 0.39 9.33
C LEU A 156 -5.28 0.36 10.34
#